data_b7d9ae73c79256043f4be7acd0aca253
#
_entry.id   b7d9ae73c79256043f4be7acd0aca253
#
_cell.length_a   1.000
_cell.length_b   1.000
_cell.length_c   1.000
_cell.angle_alpha   90.00
_cell.angle_beta   90.00
_cell.angle_gamma   90.00
#
_symmetry.space_group_name_H-M   'P 1'
#
loop_
_entity.id
_entity.type
_entity.pdbx_description
1 polymer ?
#
loop_
_entity_poly.entity_id
_entity_poly.type
_entity_poly.pdbx_seq_one_letter_code
_entity_poly.pdbx_strand_id
1 'polypeptide(L)'
;MNDFIIRTEELEEDQLKELYVESEDDKKILKSLKSQSPVLLVGSRGMGKSFLFKISQMQLLENFEKDRIFPVFLTFRSASLVQTGNNVQFELWMLNKICTVIIRELKKYGLISSVKWNFGNVTSEESPYGNSIKTLIEKNKEFENSWKNPGKIIDTTAVPTIDELMDIIEDLCVELNIKRMVIYIDEAAHVFIPEQQRQFFSIFREIRSSYVKCNAAVYPGVTCYGDIFEPMHDAVTINLTRDLREENYVTNMKEMVLRQIKDSETTKNLIRNGENFSVLAYAASGNPRLLLRSVEKAGNFKTNSVMAVFREFYREEIWSEQSLLAEKYPSNSEFIDWGRTFIETVVLPEIKNKNDRALENNKASSAYFWIHRNSPQVIKEALRILEYTGIIKLQATGIKATNSEIGNRYEVNLGCLFALENAPLKS
;
A
#
# COMPACT_ATOMS: atom_id res chain seq x y z
N MET A 1 -5.66 2.96 -28.05
CA MET A 1 -4.99 3.24 -26.76
C MET A 1 -4.97 1.94 -25.99
N ASN A 2 -3.83 1.53 -25.45
CA ASN A 2 -3.81 0.36 -24.58
C ASN A 2 -4.29 0.83 -23.20
N ASP A 3 -5.44 0.33 -22.74
CA ASP A 3 -5.92 0.57 -21.39
C ASP A 3 -5.14 -0.36 -20.44
N PHE A 4 -4.13 0.19 -19.77
CA PHE A 4 -3.40 -0.54 -18.75
C PHE A 4 -4.23 -0.64 -17.47
N ILE A 5 -4.27 -1.83 -16.88
CA ILE A 5 -4.92 -2.03 -15.59
C ILE A 5 -3.98 -1.52 -14.49
N ILE A 6 -4.31 -0.38 -13.95
CA ILE A 6 -3.48 0.35 -12.97
C ILE A 6 -3.84 -0.01 -11.52
N ARG A 7 -5.04 -0.55 -11.31
CA ARG A 7 -5.58 -0.86 -9.98
C ARG A 7 -5.82 -2.34 -9.82
N THR A 8 -5.32 -2.90 -8.73
CA THR A 8 -5.47 -4.33 -8.41
C THR A 8 -6.93 -4.75 -8.23
N GLU A 9 -7.80 -3.85 -7.80
CA GLU A 9 -9.23 -4.12 -7.61
C GLU A 9 -9.99 -4.34 -8.93
N GLU A 10 -9.40 -3.94 -10.06
CA GLU A 10 -9.97 -4.11 -11.41
C GLU A 10 -9.57 -5.45 -12.03
N LEU A 11 -8.69 -6.24 -11.36
CA LEU A 11 -8.19 -7.51 -11.84
C LEU A 11 -9.01 -8.70 -11.32
N GLU A 12 -9.33 -9.61 -12.22
CA GLU A 12 -9.83 -10.94 -11.88
C GLU A 12 -8.68 -11.88 -11.44
N GLU A 13 -9.00 -12.98 -10.75
CA GLU A 13 -8.00 -13.90 -10.20
C GLU A 13 -7.06 -14.48 -11.29
N ASP A 14 -7.58 -14.85 -12.46
CA ASP A 14 -6.78 -15.36 -13.58
C ASP A 14 -5.83 -14.31 -14.16
N GLN A 15 -6.29 -13.07 -14.27
CA GLN A 15 -5.48 -11.95 -14.74
C GLN A 15 -4.33 -11.63 -13.78
N LEU A 16 -4.53 -11.79 -12.46
CA LEU A 16 -3.47 -11.60 -11.48
C LEU A 16 -2.29 -12.52 -11.74
N LYS A 17 -2.56 -13.78 -12.08
CA LYS A 17 -1.52 -14.78 -12.37
C LYS A 17 -0.78 -14.47 -13.67
N GLU A 18 -1.50 -14.09 -14.71
CA GLU A 18 -0.92 -13.72 -16.01
C GLU A 18 -0.02 -12.48 -15.92
N LEU A 19 -0.43 -11.48 -15.14
CA LEU A 19 0.28 -10.22 -15.02
C LEU A 19 1.42 -10.23 -13.98
N TYR A 20 1.51 -11.26 -13.16
CA TYR A 20 2.53 -11.34 -12.13
C TYR A 20 3.91 -11.65 -12.71
N VAL A 21 4.83 -10.70 -12.60
CA VAL A 21 6.26 -10.88 -12.88
C VAL A 21 6.99 -11.07 -11.57
N GLU A 22 7.46 -12.26 -11.32
CA GLU A 22 8.12 -12.64 -10.07
C GLU A 22 9.57 -12.17 -10.04
N SER A 23 9.91 -11.31 -9.09
CA SER A 23 11.29 -10.96 -8.74
C SER A 23 11.78 -11.80 -7.54
N GLU A 24 13.09 -11.86 -7.32
CA GLU A 24 13.65 -12.52 -6.14
C GLU A 24 13.20 -11.87 -4.83
N ASP A 25 12.99 -10.56 -4.82
CA ASP A 25 12.48 -9.87 -3.65
C ASP A 25 10.99 -10.14 -3.42
N ASP A 26 10.19 -10.23 -4.50
CA ASP A 26 8.78 -10.64 -4.38
C ASP A 26 8.66 -12.05 -3.78
N LYS A 27 9.55 -12.99 -4.15
CA LYS A 27 9.57 -14.34 -3.54
C LYS A 27 9.81 -14.29 -2.03
N LYS A 28 10.77 -13.47 -1.58
CA LYS A 28 11.06 -13.29 -0.15
C LYS A 28 9.87 -12.69 0.58
N ILE A 29 9.23 -11.68 -0.02
CA ILE A 29 8.04 -11.03 0.52
C ILE A 29 6.90 -12.03 0.63
N LEU A 30 6.58 -12.77 -0.42
CA LEU A 30 5.51 -13.77 -0.44
C LEU A 30 5.76 -14.89 0.59
N LYS A 31 7.02 -15.32 0.76
CA LYS A 31 7.39 -16.27 1.81
C LYS A 31 7.08 -15.72 3.20
N SER A 32 7.43 -14.47 3.47
CA SER A 32 7.15 -13.81 4.74
C SER A 32 5.65 -13.61 4.97
N LEU A 33 4.90 -13.20 3.94
CA LEU A 33 3.44 -13.04 3.99
C LEU A 33 2.72 -14.35 4.34
N LYS A 34 3.26 -15.50 3.97
CA LYS A 34 2.74 -16.84 4.29
C LYS A 34 3.30 -17.44 5.58
N SER A 35 4.33 -16.84 6.18
CA SER A 35 4.96 -17.32 7.43
C SER A 35 4.02 -17.21 8.63
N GLN A 36 4.50 -17.52 9.84
CA GLN A 36 3.71 -17.43 11.07
C GLN A 36 3.67 -16.04 11.68
N SER A 37 4.72 -15.24 11.47
CA SER A 37 4.82 -13.91 12.06
C SER A 37 3.93 -12.89 11.30
N PRO A 38 3.26 -11.97 11.99
CA PRO A 38 2.58 -10.84 11.36
C PRO A 38 3.54 -10.01 10.51
N VAL A 39 3.04 -9.45 9.40
CA VAL A 39 3.86 -8.65 8.48
C VAL A 39 3.23 -7.27 8.26
N LEU A 40 4.03 -6.23 8.38
CA LEU A 40 3.74 -4.90 7.88
C LEU A 40 4.43 -4.71 6.53
N LEU A 41 3.65 -4.65 5.45
CA LEU A 41 4.17 -4.37 4.12
C LEU A 41 4.10 -2.86 3.87
N VAL A 42 5.24 -2.19 3.99
CA VAL A 42 5.37 -0.74 3.88
C VAL A 42 5.74 -0.36 2.45
N GLY A 43 5.02 0.55 1.85
CA GLY A 43 5.36 1.07 0.52
C GLY A 43 4.49 2.27 0.14
N SER A 44 5.02 3.18 -0.65
CA SER A 44 4.25 4.32 -1.16
C SER A 44 3.07 3.88 -2.03
N ARG A 45 2.23 4.82 -2.41
CA ARG A 45 1.07 4.53 -3.23
C ARG A 45 1.50 4.05 -4.64
N GLY A 46 0.90 2.94 -5.10
CA GLY A 46 1.21 2.38 -6.43
C GLY A 46 2.34 1.35 -6.48
N MET A 47 3.00 1.04 -5.37
CA MET A 47 4.11 0.08 -5.30
C MET A 47 3.71 -1.39 -5.51
N GLY A 48 2.41 -1.73 -5.46
CA GLY A 48 1.92 -3.09 -5.68
C GLY A 48 1.65 -3.89 -4.40
N LYS A 49 1.47 -3.25 -3.24
CA LYS A 49 1.16 -3.95 -1.95
C LYS A 49 -0.07 -4.84 -2.06
N SER A 50 -1.19 -4.29 -2.53
CA SER A 50 -2.46 -5.02 -2.72
C SER A 50 -2.30 -6.17 -3.70
N PHE A 51 -1.50 -5.99 -4.75
CA PHE A 51 -1.20 -7.01 -5.75
C PHE A 51 -0.47 -8.20 -5.11
N LEU A 52 0.59 -7.96 -4.34
CA LEU A 52 1.32 -9.03 -3.63
C LEU A 52 0.45 -9.75 -2.59
N PHE A 53 -0.44 -9.04 -1.90
CA PHE A 53 -1.41 -9.67 -1.01
C PHE A 53 -2.34 -10.62 -1.76
N LYS A 54 -2.85 -10.21 -2.93
CA LYS A 54 -3.69 -11.05 -3.77
C LYS A 54 -2.94 -12.27 -4.33
N ILE A 55 -1.71 -12.10 -4.79
CA ILE A 55 -0.84 -13.22 -5.22
C ILE A 55 -0.62 -14.19 -4.05
N SER A 56 -0.31 -13.68 -2.85
CA SER A 56 -0.15 -14.53 -1.67
C SER A 56 -1.44 -15.27 -1.30
N GLN A 57 -2.59 -14.60 -1.37
CA GLN A 57 -3.91 -15.20 -1.18
C GLN A 57 -4.15 -16.36 -2.15
N MET A 58 -3.93 -16.11 -3.44
CA MET A 58 -4.12 -17.11 -4.49
C MET A 58 -3.23 -18.34 -4.27
N GLN A 59 -1.93 -18.13 -3.99
CA GLN A 59 -1.01 -19.23 -3.71
C GLN A 59 -1.39 -20.07 -2.49
N LEU A 60 -1.97 -19.46 -1.45
CA LEU A 60 -2.47 -20.20 -0.29
C LEU A 60 -3.73 -21.01 -0.62
N LEU A 61 -4.64 -20.46 -1.45
CA LEU A 61 -5.84 -21.17 -1.89
C LEU A 61 -5.49 -22.36 -2.78
N GLU A 62 -4.56 -22.21 -3.72
CA GLU A 62 -4.07 -23.31 -4.57
C GLU A 62 -3.49 -24.47 -3.75
N ASN A 63 -2.89 -24.17 -2.60
CA ASN A 63 -2.29 -25.17 -1.71
C ASN A 63 -3.15 -25.51 -0.49
N PHE A 64 -4.41 -25.04 -0.42
CA PHE A 64 -5.24 -25.15 0.77
C PHE A 64 -5.48 -26.61 1.22
N GLU A 65 -5.75 -27.50 0.31
CA GLU A 65 -5.99 -28.94 0.62
C GLU A 65 -4.77 -29.59 1.31
N LYS A 66 -3.56 -29.16 0.96
CA LYS A 66 -2.30 -29.68 1.51
C LYS A 66 -1.90 -29.00 2.81
N ASP A 67 -1.89 -27.67 2.79
CA ASP A 67 -1.26 -26.87 3.87
C ASP A 67 -2.27 -26.47 4.94
N ARG A 68 -3.57 -26.52 4.63
CA ARG A 68 -4.71 -26.14 5.49
C ARG A 68 -4.56 -24.75 6.07
N ILE A 69 -3.97 -23.82 5.29
CA ILE A 69 -3.84 -22.39 5.62
C ILE A 69 -4.86 -21.62 4.80
N PHE A 70 -5.84 -21.01 5.46
CA PHE A 70 -6.92 -20.31 4.80
C PHE A 70 -6.66 -18.79 4.76
N PRO A 71 -6.58 -18.17 3.58
CA PRO A 71 -6.37 -16.74 3.44
C PRO A 71 -7.69 -15.97 3.44
N VAL A 72 -7.72 -14.85 4.14
CA VAL A 72 -8.84 -13.90 4.17
C VAL A 72 -8.32 -12.54 3.74
N PHE A 73 -8.91 -11.94 2.69
CA PHE A 73 -8.54 -10.61 2.23
C PHE A 73 -9.65 -9.60 2.58
N LEU A 74 -9.27 -8.54 3.24
CA LEU A 74 -10.18 -7.43 3.57
C LEU A 74 -9.51 -6.07 3.34
N THR A 75 -10.35 -5.04 3.18
CA THR A 75 -9.90 -3.66 3.05
C THR A 75 -10.68 -2.75 3.99
N PHE A 76 -9.99 -1.79 4.60
CA PHE A 76 -10.61 -0.73 5.39
C PHE A 76 -10.84 0.57 4.58
N ARG A 77 -11.01 0.44 3.27
CA ARG A 77 -11.26 1.59 2.37
C ARG A 77 -12.43 2.48 2.83
N SER A 78 -13.47 1.89 3.44
CA SER A 78 -14.62 2.60 3.98
C SER A 78 -14.41 3.24 5.36
N ALA A 79 -13.21 3.15 5.95
CA ALA A 79 -12.90 3.71 7.26
C ALA A 79 -13.22 5.22 7.37
N SER A 80 -12.98 5.98 6.31
CA SER A 80 -13.29 7.42 6.26
C SER A 80 -14.78 7.75 6.33
N LEU A 81 -15.66 6.78 6.09
CA LEU A 81 -17.11 6.93 6.17
C LEU A 81 -17.64 6.70 7.60
N VAL A 82 -16.81 6.15 8.49
CA VAL A 82 -17.18 5.87 9.88
C VAL A 82 -16.93 7.13 10.72
N GLN A 83 -18.01 7.85 11.03
CA GLN A 83 -18.01 9.12 11.77
C GLN A 83 -18.95 9.04 12.97
N THR A 84 -18.71 8.10 13.86
CA THR A 84 -19.51 7.85 15.05
C THR A 84 -19.13 8.80 16.19
N GLY A 85 -20.00 8.92 17.19
CA GLY A 85 -19.81 9.82 18.34
C GLY A 85 -18.83 9.34 19.40
N ASN A 86 -18.31 8.10 19.26
CA ASN A 86 -17.41 7.49 20.23
C ASN A 86 -16.30 6.72 19.50
N ASN A 87 -15.06 6.94 19.92
CA ASN A 87 -13.87 6.29 19.35
C ASN A 87 -13.96 4.76 19.45
N VAL A 88 -14.51 4.19 20.52
CA VAL A 88 -14.69 2.74 20.69
C VAL A 88 -15.55 2.13 19.58
N GLN A 89 -16.48 2.88 18.99
CA GLN A 89 -17.30 2.39 17.89
C GLN A 89 -16.53 2.15 16.60
N PHE A 90 -15.43 2.84 16.38
CA PHE A 90 -14.56 2.57 15.24
C PHE A 90 -13.85 1.22 15.39
N GLU A 91 -13.39 0.89 16.58
CA GLU A 91 -12.83 -0.41 16.91
C GLU A 91 -13.85 -1.54 16.66
N LEU A 92 -15.05 -1.39 17.20
CA LEU A 92 -16.13 -2.37 17.01
C LEU A 92 -16.54 -2.54 15.54
N TRP A 93 -16.53 -1.45 14.76
CA TRP A 93 -16.73 -1.55 13.31
C TRP A 93 -15.63 -2.41 12.65
N MET A 94 -14.36 -2.23 13.01
CA MET A 94 -13.27 -3.04 12.45
C MET A 94 -13.43 -4.52 12.80
N LEU A 95 -13.75 -4.85 14.06
CA LEU A 95 -13.99 -6.23 14.50
C LEU A 95 -15.16 -6.86 13.75
N ASN A 96 -16.28 -6.12 13.65
CA ASN A 96 -17.45 -6.57 12.89
C ASN A 96 -17.13 -6.80 11.40
N LYS A 97 -16.33 -5.93 10.80
CA LYS A 97 -15.86 -6.05 9.41
C LYS A 97 -15.01 -7.31 9.22
N ILE A 98 -14.05 -7.55 10.11
CA ILE A 98 -13.18 -8.74 10.07
C ILE A 98 -14.04 -10.00 10.17
N CYS A 99 -14.94 -10.09 11.15
CA CYS A 99 -15.83 -11.21 11.34
C CYS A 99 -16.68 -11.48 10.10
N THR A 100 -17.36 -10.43 9.58
CA THR A 100 -18.21 -10.54 8.40
C THR A 100 -17.45 -11.03 7.16
N VAL A 101 -16.19 -10.56 6.96
CA VAL A 101 -15.38 -10.95 5.83
C VAL A 101 -14.90 -12.40 5.96
N ILE A 102 -14.47 -12.85 7.15
CA ILE A 102 -14.10 -14.24 7.39
C ILE A 102 -15.24 -15.16 6.98
N ILE A 103 -16.43 -14.90 7.47
CA ILE A 103 -17.61 -15.74 7.15
C ILE A 103 -17.93 -15.72 5.66
N ARG A 104 -17.86 -14.54 5.03
CA ARG A 104 -18.09 -14.42 3.59
C ARG A 104 -17.09 -15.23 2.77
N GLU A 105 -15.81 -15.17 3.10
CA GLU A 105 -14.77 -15.92 2.39
C GLU A 105 -14.93 -17.44 2.62
N LEU A 106 -15.20 -17.90 3.84
CA LEU A 106 -15.50 -19.31 4.11
C LEU A 106 -16.70 -19.83 3.31
N LYS A 107 -17.74 -19.02 3.14
CA LYS A 107 -18.89 -19.34 2.29
C LYS A 107 -18.53 -19.39 0.81
N LYS A 108 -17.76 -18.40 0.33
CA LYS A 108 -17.31 -18.29 -1.07
C LYS A 108 -16.57 -19.57 -1.50
N TYR A 109 -15.76 -20.13 -0.61
CA TYR A 109 -14.99 -21.35 -0.89
C TYR A 109 -15.69 -22.64 -0.44
N GLY A 110 -16.97 -22.58 -0.09
CA GLY A 110 -17.79 -23.74 0.23
C GLY A 110 -17.44 -24.49 1.52
N LEU A 111 -16.63 -23.87 2.39
CA LEU A 111 -16.22 -24.47 3.66
C LEU A 111 -17.35 -24.45 4.70
N ILE A 112 -18.27 -23.51 4.60
CA ILE A 112 -19.48 -23.45 5.43
C ILE A 112 -20.71 -23.36 4.54
N SER A 113 -21.76 -24.12 4.88
CA SER A 113 -23.05 -24.06 4.20
C SER A 113 -23.90 -22.88 4.67
N SER A 114 -24.84 -22.43 3.88
CA SER A 114 -25.44 -21.11 3.90
C SER A 114 -26.35 -20.74 5.08
N VAL A 115 -26.68 -21.57 6.09
CA VAL A 115 -27.92 -21.30 6.79
C VAL A 115 -27.91 -21.30 8.33
N LYS A 116 -26.99 -21.92 9.02
CA LYS A 116 -27.10 -22.05 10.51
C LYS A 116 -25.79 -21.97 11.24
N TRP A 117 -25.05 -20.88 11.06
CA TRP A 117 -24.02 -20.55 12.02
C TRP A 117 -24.58 -19.57 13.05
N ASN A 118 -24.88 -20.09 14.23
CA ASN A 118 -25.00 -19.30 15.43
C ASN A 118 -23.58 -19.16 15.99
N PHE A 119 -23.10 -17.95 16.13
CA PHE A 119 -21.84 -17.67 16.81
C PHE A 119 -21.98 -18.15 18.27
N GLY A 120 -21.14 -19.11 18.65
CA GLY A 120 -21.15 -19.78 19.94
C GLY A 120 -21.88 -21.13 19.91
N ASN A 121 -21.17 -22.18 20.31
CA ASN A 121 -21.69 -23.54 20.53
C ASN A 121 -22.67 -23.64 21.71
N VAL A 122 -23.46 -22.60 21.97
CA VAL A 122 -24.46 -22.60 23.01
C VAL A 122 -25.81 -22.89 22.38
N THR A 123 -26.19 -24.13 22.45
CA THR A 123 -27.53 -24.65 22.14
C THR A 123 -28.60 -24.13 23.10
N SER A 124 -28.52 -22.89 23.56
CA SER A 124 -29.57 -22.23 24.33
C SER A 124 -30.12 -21.04 23.54
N GLU A 125 -31.44 -21.01 23.41
CA GLU A 125 -32.20 -19.93 22.79
C GLU A 125 -31.97 -18.56 23.45
N GLU A 126 -31.13 -18.47 24.48
CA GLU A 126 -30.85 -17.29 25.31
C GLU A 126 -29.41 -16.75 25.16
N SER A 127 -28.60 -17.24 24.20
CA SER A 127 -27.27 -16.69 23.99
C SER A 127 -27.35 -15.29 23.35
N PRO A 128 -26.70 -14.27 23.93
CA PRO A 128 -26.60 -12.94 23.31
C PRO A 128 -25.90 -12.94 21.94
N TYR A 129 -25.26 -14.04 21.57
CA TYR A 129 -24.49 -14.24 20.33
C TYR A 129 -25.25 -14.93 19.20
N GLY A 130 -26.57 -15.19 19.33
CA GLY A 130 -27.44 -15.74 18.28
C GLY A 130 -27.64 -14.83 17.07
N ASN A 131 -26.74 -13.88 16.85
CA ASN A 131 -26.85 -12.90 15.79
C ASN A 131 -26.46 -13.51 14.44
N SER A 132 -27.42 -13.50 13.52
CA SER A 132 -27.23 -13.99 12.16
C SER A 132 -26.18 -13.13 11.43
N ILE A 133 -25.45 -13.73 10.48
CA ILE A 133 -24.57 -13.01 9.55
C ILE A 133 -25.25 -11.76 8.95
N LYS A 134 -26.57 -11.83 8.75
CA LYS A 134 -27.38 -10.72 8.28
C LYS A 134 -27.29 -9.52 9.22
N THR A 135 -27.37 -9.73 10.52
CA THR A 135 -27.25 -8.67 11.54
C THR A 135 -25.86 -8.01 11.49
N LEU A 136 -24.77 -8.80 11.37
CA LEU A 136 -23.43 -8.26 11.26
C LEU A 136 -23.24 -7.42 9.98
N ILE A 137 -23.80 -7.88 8.85
CA ILE A 137 -23.78 -7.12 7.58
C ILE A 137 -24.60 -5.82 7.70
N GLU A 138 -25.75 -5.86 8.33
CA GLU A 138 -26.58 -4.67 8.58
C GLU A 138 -25.84 -3.67 9.48
N LYS A 139 -25.16 -4.14 10.53
CA LYS A 139 -24.34 -3.29 11.39
C LYS A 139 -23.16 -2.65 10.64
N ASN A 140 -22.46 -3.39 9.77
CA ASN A 140 -21.41 -2.79 8.92
C ASN A 140 -21.97 -1.64 8.08
N LYS A 141 -23.16 -1.82 7.47
CA LYS A 141 -23.80 -0.76 6.68
C LYS A 141 -24.20 0.43 7.56
N GLU A 142 -24.65 0.19 8.77
CA GLU A 142 -25.02 1.25 9.71
C GLU A 142 -23.78 2.08 10.09
N PHE A 143 -22.66 1.45 10.43
CA PHE A 143 -21.41 2.11 10.69
C PHE A 143 -20.91 2.92 9.47
N GLU A 144 -20.87 2.30 8.30
CA GLU A 144 -20.42 2.93 7.05
C GLU A 144 -21.34 4.05 6.54
N ASN A 145 -22.58 4.13 7.03
CA ASN A 145 -23.51 5.23 6.75
C ASN A 145 -23.50 6.34 7.83
N SER A 146 -22.67 6.22 8.88
CA SER A 146 -22.63 7.19 9.98
C SER A 146 -22.21 8.60 9.52
N TRP A 147 -21.48 8.72 8.40
CA TRP A 147 -21.13 10.00 7.79
C TRP A 147 -22.36 10.88 7.43
N LYS A 148 -23.55 10.26 7.24
CA LYS A 148 -24.81 10.99 6.99
C LYS A 148 -25.32 11.70 8.23
N ASN A 149 -24.98 11.19 9.42
CA ASN A 149 -25.33 11.75 10.71
C ASN A 149 -24.11 11.64 11.65
N PRO A 150 -23.08 12.50 11.47
CA PRO A 150 -21.88 12.45 12.26
C PRO A 150 -22.19 12.57 13.76
N GLY A 151 -21.52 11.76 14.58
CA GLY A 151 -21.74 11.72 16.02
C GLY A 151 -22.88 10.82 16.49
N LYS A 152 -23.59 10.13 15.58
CA LYS A 152 -24.58 9.13 15.96
C LYS A 152 -23.92 7.97 16.70
N ILE A 153 -24.52 7.55 17.81
CA ILE A 153 -24.16 6.32 18.53
C ILE A 153 -24.92 5.15 17.91
N ILE A 154 -24.18 4.11 17.51
CA ILE A 154 -24.74 2.89 16.93
C ILE A 154 -24.82 1.84 18.03
N ASP A 155 -25.93 1.09 18.07
CA ASP A 155 -26.05 -0.07 18.95
C ASP A 155 -25.09 -1.17 18.53
N THR A 156 -24.20 -1.57 19.44
CA THR A 156 -23.10 -2.51 19.22
C THR A 156 -23.26 -3.84 19.95
N THR A 157 -24.42 -4.11 20.56
CA THR A 157 -24.68 -5.33 21.34
C THR A 157 -24.48 -6.62 20.54
N ALA A 158 -24.61 -6.55 19.20
CA ALA A 158 -24.42 -7.69 18.31
C ALA A 158 -22.98 -7.82 17.75
N VAL A 159 -22.08 -6.90 18.08
CA VAL A 159 -20.72 -6.88 17.56
C VAL A 159 -19.82 -7.64 18.53
N PRO A 160 -19.06 -8.65 18.05
CA PRO A 160 -18.15 -9.39 18.93
C PRO A 160 -17.04 -8.50 19.48
N THR A 161 -16.67 -8.73 20.70
CA THR A 161 -15.41 -8.25 21.29
C THR A 161 -14.21 -8.94 20.64
N ILE A 162 -13.00 -8.50 20.95
CA ILE A 162 -11.80 -9.11 20.38
C ILE A 162 -11.60 -10.55 20.88
N ASP A 163 -11.87 -10.80 22.17
CA ASP A 163 -11.75 -12.13 22.75
C ASP A 163 -12.76 -13.08 22.10
N GLU A 164 -14.02 -12.67 21.94
CA GLU A 164 -15.06 -13.44 21.26
C GLU A 164 -14.70 -13.69 19.78
N LEU A 165 -14.12 -12.72 19.08
CA LEU A 165 -13.65 -12.92 17.72
C LEU A 165 -12.52 -13.96 17.67
N MET A 166 -11.62 -13.95 18.62
CA MET A 166 -10.52 -14.93 18.71
C MET A 166 -11.05 -16.35 18.98
N ASP A 167 -12.00 -16.50 19.91
CA ASP A 167 -12.66 -17.77 20.18
C ASP A 167 -13.40 -18.30 18.94
N ILE A 168 -14.14 -17.43 18.23
CA ILE A 168 -14.83 -17.77 16.98
C ILE A 168 -13.81 -18.27 15.93
N ILE A 169 -12.68 -17.60 15.77
CA ILE A 169 -11.66 -18.01 14.79
C ILE A 169 -11.07 -19.39 15.18
N GLU A 170 -10.81 -19.63 16.46
CA GLU A 170 -10.30 -20.90 16.94
C GLU A 170 -11.30 -22.04 16.69
N ASP A 171 -12.56 -21.86 17.07
CA ASP A 171 -13.64 -22.83 16.84
C ASP A 171 -13.79 -23.16 15.34
N LEU A 172 -13.80 -22.13 14.49
CA LEU A 172 -13.85 -22.31 13.04
C LEU A 172 -12.64 -23.07 12.50
N CYS A 173 -11.45 -22.80 13.00
CA CYS A 173 -10.24 -23.50 12.58
C CYS A 173 -10.29 -24.99 12.98
N VAL A 174 -10.73 -25.28 14.19
CA VAL A 174 -10.87 -26.67 14.68
C VAL A 174 -11.93 -27.43 13.90
N GLU A 175 -13.14 -26.86 13.75
CA GLU A 175 -14.27 -27.53 13.08
C GLU A 175 -14.02 -27.78 11.59
N LEU A 176 -13.41 -26.80 10.89
CA LEU A 176 -13.14 -26.88 9.46
C LEU A 176 -11.80 -27.51 9.12
N ASN A 177 -11.06 -28.00 10.12
CA ASN A 177 -9.71 -28.52 9.97
C ASN A 177 -8.80 -27.53 9.24
N ILE A 178 -8.87 -26.27 9.64
CA ILE A 178 -7.99 -25.20 9.17
C ILE A 178 -6.84 -25.06 10.16
N LYS A 179 -5.61 -25.24 9.71
CA LYS A 179 -4.42 -25.08 10.54
C LYS A 179 -4.24 -23.64 11.02
N ARG A 180 -4.52 -22.68 10.15
CA ARG A 180 -4.38 -21.26 10.45
C ARG A 180 -5.10 -20.40 9.40
N MET A 181 -5.70 -19.30 9.85
CA MET A 181 -6.15 -18.21 8.98
C MET A 181 -5.06 -17.14 8.82
N VAL A 182 -4.88 -16.65 7.61
CA VAL A 182 -3.99 -15.52 7.29
C VAL A 182 -4.83 -14.38 6.79
N ILE A 183 -4.95 -13.32 7.59
CA ILE A 183 -5.76 -12.16 7.27
C ILE A 183 -4.88 -11.10 6.61
N TYR A 184 -5.20 -10.73 5.38
CA TYR A 184 -4.57 -9.64 4.62
C TYR A 184 -5.42 -8.39 4.74
N ILE A 185 -4.89 -7.35 5.37
CA ILE A 185 -5.59 -6.10 5.61
C ILE A 185 -4.99 -5.02 4.70
N ASP A 186 -5.72 -4.66 3.67
CA ASP A 186 -5.33 -3.60 2.75
C ASP A 186 -5.87 -2.24 3.20
N GLU A 187 -5.17 -1.18 2.83
CA GLU A 187 -5.50 0.20 3.20
C GLU A 187 -5.65 0.45 4.71
N ALA A 188 -4.91 -0.30 5.53
CA ALA A 188 -4.96 -0.23 6.98
C ALA A 188 -4.66 1.16 7.57
N ALA A 189 -3.81 1.94 6.89
CA ALA A 189 -3.38 3.28 7.29
C ALA A 189 -3.77 4.36 6.27
N HIS A 190 -4.80 4.12 5.45
CA HIS A 190 -5.20 5.05 4.39
C HIS A 190 -5.86 6.34 4.91
N VAL A 191 -6.37 6.31 6.13
CA VAL A 191 -7.06 7.46 6.75
C VAL A 191 -6.02 8.31 7.47
N PHE A 192 -5.90 9.60 7.10
CA PHE A 192 -5.05 10.57 7.80
C PHE A 192 -5.65 11.00 9.16
N ILE A 193 -6.21 10.05 9.90
CA ILE A 193 -6.73 10.24 11.25
C ILE A 193 -5.89 9.38 12.20
N PRO A 194 -4.89 9.98 12.89
CA PRO A 194 -3.97 9.23 13.74
C PRO A 194 -4.66 8.36 14.78
N GLU A 195 -5.78 8.83 15.33
CA GLU A 195 -6.56 8.11 16.34
C GLU A 195 -7.11 6.79 15.82
N GLN A 196 -7.71 6.79 14.62
CA GLN A 196 -8.21 5.58 13.99
C GLN A 196 -7.09 4.59 13.63
N GLN A 197 -5.94 5.11 13.23
CA GLN A 197 -4.76 4.26 12.97
C GLN A 197 -4.25 3.61 14.25
N ARG A 198 -4.19 4.32 15.38
CA ARG A 198 -3.79 3.77 16.69
C ARG A 198 -4.73 2.63 17.11
N GLN A 199 -6.02 2.81 16.97
CA GLN A 199 -7.02 1.76 17.26
C GLN A 199 -6.83 0.54 16.35
N PHE A 200 -6.56 0.78 15.07
CA PHE A 200 -6.24 -0.32 14.16
C PHE A 200 -5.02 -1.13 14.64
N PHE A 201 -3.94 -0.47 15.02
CA PHE A 201 -2.73 -1.18 15.45
C PHE A 201 -2.90 -1.89 16.80
N SER A 202 -3.76 -1.41 17.70
CA SER A 202 -4.16 -2.15 18.90
C SER A 202 -4.82 -3.48 18.51
N ILE A 203 -5.83 -3.46 17.65
CA ILE A 203 -6.50 -4.68 17.16
C ILE A 203 -5.51 -5.59 16.42
N PHE A 204 -4.69 -5.04 15.53
CA PHE A 204 -3.71 -5.80 14.75
C PHE A 204 -2.74 -6.58 15.64
N ARG A 205 -2.35 -6.01 16.78
CA ARG A 205 -1.50 -6.66 17.79
C ARG A 205 -2.22 -7.80 18.50
N GLU A 206 -3.49 -7.62 18.83
CA GLU A 206 -4.28 -8.55 19.62
C GLU A 206 -4.81 -9.73 18.80
N ILE A 207 -5.14 -9.53 17.51
CA ILE A 207 -5.54 -10.64 16.61
C ILE A 207 -4.30 -11.47 16.22
N ARG A 208 -3.83 -12.26 17.20
CA ARG A 208 -2.64 -13.10 17.03
C ARG A 208 -2.73 -14.33 17.90
N SER A 209 -2.72 -15.52 17.26
CA SER A 209 -2.64 -16.80 17.95
C SER A 209 -1.97 -17.88 17.08
N SER A 210 -1.99 -19.14 17.51
CA SER A 210 -1.61 -20.27 16.65
C SER A 210 -2.54 -20.44 15.44
N TYR A 211 -3.80 -20.00 15.56
CA TYR A 211 -4.84 -20.14 14.56
C TYR A 211 -5.00 -18.93 13.63
N VAL A 212 -4.50 -17.77 14.00
CA VAL A 212 -4.64 -16.56 13.18
C VAL A 212 -3.42 -15.68 13.23
N LYS A 213 -3.13 -15.06 12.08
CA LYS A 213 -2.21 -13.93 11.96
C LYS A 213 -2.74 -12.90 11.01
N CYS A 214 -2.34 -11.64 11.21
CA CYS A 214 -2.65 -10.54 10.31
C CYS A 214 -1.41 -10.07 9.54
N ASN A 215 -1.60 -9.68 8.29
CA ASN A 215 -0.65 -8.90 7.50
C ASN A 215 -1.32 -7.58 7.13
N ALA A 216 -0.62 -6.46 7.25
CA ALA A 216 -1.19 -5.15 6.93
C ALA A 216 -0.36 -4.40 5.89
N ALA A 217 -1.04 -3.79 4.91
CA ALA A 217 -0.44 -2.88 3.96
C ALA A 217 -0.49 -1.46 4.52
N VAL A 218 0.66 -0.85 4.71
CA VAL A 218 0.80 0.47 5.31
C VAL A 218 1.60 1.41 4.42
N TYR A 219 1.52 2.70 4.71
CA TYR A 219 2.21 3.73 3.94
C TYR A 219 3.37 4.33 4.74
N PRO A 220 4.53 4.59 4.09
CA PRO A 220 5.63 5.26 4.77
C PRO A 220 5.24 6.69 5.18
N GLY A 221 5.87 7.19 6.20
CA GLY A 221 5.71 8.56 6.67
C GLY A 221 4.39 8.85 7.39
N VAL A 222 3.24 8.43 6.87
CA VAL A 222 1.91 8.80 7.38
C VAL A 222 1.26 7.78 8.30
N THR A 223 1.88 6.63 8.52
CA THR A 223 1.35 5.61 9.44
C THR A 223 1.66 5.97 10.88
N CYS A 224 0.62 6.04 11.72
CA CYS A 224 0.70 6.30 13.14
C CYS A 224 0.43 5.01 13.92
N TYR A 225 1.48 4.41 14.46
CA TYR A 225 1.39 3.14 15.18
C TYR A 225 0.82 3.25 16.59
N GLY A 226 0.84 4.45 17.20
CA GLY A 226 0.45 4.68 18.60
C GLY A 226 1.55 4.26 19.58
N ASP A 227 1.17 4.18 20.86
CA ASP A 227 2.11 3.93 21.95
C ASP A 227 2.15 2.44 22.38
N ILE A 228 1.16 1.66 21.96
CA ILE A 228 1.00 0.25 22.37
C ILE A 228 1.66 -0.69 21.37
N PHE A 229 1.62 -0.37 20.07
CA PHE A 229 2.17 -1.21 19.02
C PHE A 229 3.60 -0.79 18.68
N GLU A 230 4.52 -1.75 18.78
CA GLU A 230 5.93 -1.55 18.45
C GLU A 230 6.30 -2.32 17.16
N PRO A 231 6.43 -1.64 15.99
CA PRO A 231 6.62 -2.31 14.69
C PRO A 231 7.80 -3.29 14.65
N MET A 232 8.86 -3.02 15.41
CA MET A 232 10.06 -3.88 15.45
C MET A 232 9.90 -5.13 16.31
N HIS A 233 8.93 -5.15 17.23
CA HIS A 233 8.68 -6.25 18.15
C HIS A 233 7.42 -7.03 17.80
N ASP A 234 6.38 -6.33 17.37
CA ASP A 234 5.06 -6.92 17.14
C ASP A 234 4.89 -7.48 15.73
N ALA A 235 5.70 -7.06 14.75
CA ALA A 235 5.59 -7.52 13.37
C ALA A 235 6.93 -7.53 12.63
N VAL A 236 6.99 -8.29 11.55
CA VAL A 236 8.08 -8.21 10.57
C VAL A 236 7.77 -7.05 9.62
N THR A 237 8.53 -5.99 9.70
CA THR A 237 8.38 -4.84 8.79
C THR A 237 9.18 -5.07 7.51
N ILE A 238 8.50 -5.05 6.37
CA ILE A 238 9.09 -5.22 5.04
C ILE A 238 8.83 -3.96 4.21
N ASN A 239 9.89 -3.30 3.79
CA ASN A 239 9.80 -2.17 2.88
C ASN A 239 9.72 -2.69 1.44
N LEU A 240 8.59 -2.48 0.78
CA LEU A 240 8.39 -2.80 -0.62
C LEU A 240 9.08 -1.74 -1.48
N THR A 241 10.29 -2.07 -1.91
CA THR A 241 11.11 -1.22 -2.78
C THR A 241 11.69 -2.07 -3.88
N ARG A 242 11.95 -1.46 -5.03
CA ARG A 242 12.71 -2.06 -6.13
C ARG A 242 14.04 -1.31 -6.24
N ASP A 243 15.16 -2.01 -6.18
CA ASP A 243 16.46 -1.38 -6.32
C ASP A 243 16.72 -1.09 -7.82
N LEU A 244 16.86 0.17 -8.15
CA LEU A 244 17.12 0.63 -9.52
C LEU A 244 18.47 0.16 -10.06
N ARG A 245 19.36 -0.28 -9.18
CA ARG A 245 20.72 -0.74 -9.53
C ARG A 245 20.78 -2.25 -9.81
N GLU A 246 19.69 -2.97 -9.58
CA GLU A 246 19.63 -4.39 -9.94
C GLU A 246 19.77 -4.58 -11.45
N GLU A 247 20.60 -5.52 -11.85
CA GLU A 247 20.86 -5.83 -13.27
C GLU A 247 19.58 -6.12 -14.06
N ASN A 248 18.62 -6.79 -13.41
CA ASN A 248 17.34 -7.17 -14.02
C ASN A 248 16.21 -6.12 -13.84
N TYR A 249 16.50 -4.95 -13.25
CA TYR A 249 15.46 -3.96 -12.95
C TYR A 249 14.65 -3.57 -14.20
N VAL A 250 15.33 -3.10 -15.24
CA VAL A 250 14.64 -2.68 -16.50
C VAL A 250 13.96 -3.85 -17.18
N THR A 251 14.55 -5.04 -17.15
CA THR A 251 13.98 -6.26 -17.73
C THR A 251 12.69 -6.64 -17.04
N ASN A 252 12.66 -6.64 -15.71
CA ASN A 252 11.45 -6.94 -14.93
C ASN A 252 10.35 -5.90 -15.17
N MET A 253 10.70 -4.61 -15.22
CA MET A 253 9.78 -3.54 -15.54
C MET A 253 9.20 -3.66 -16.97
N LYS A 254 10.04 -4.06 -17.94
CA LYS A 254 9.62 -4.31 -19.33
C LYS A 254 8.67 -5.49 -19.43
N GLU A 255 8.98 -6.58 -18.76
CA GLU A 255 8.14 -7.77 -18.71
C GLU A 255 6.74 -7.44 -18.14
N MET A 256 6.68 -6.68 -17.05
CA MET A 256 5.43 -6.22 -16.43
C MET A 256 4.55 -5.44 -17.43
N VAL A 257 5.16 -4.58 -18.24
CA VAL A 257 4.44 -3.82 -19.26
C VAL A 257 4.02 -4.72 -20.42
N LEU A 258 4.92 -5.59 -20.90
CA LEU A 258 4.63 -6.51 -22.02
C LEU A 258 3.45 -7.45 -21.74
N ARG A 259 3.30 -7.91 -20.50
CA ARG A 259 2.16 -8.75 -20.11
C ARG A 259 0.82 -8.04 -20.16
N GLN A 260 0.81 -6.72 -20.11
CA GLN A 260 -0.41 -5.91 -20.23
C GLN A 260 -0.70 -5.44 -21.66
N ILE A 261 0.31 -5.42 -22.54
CA ILE A 261 0.12 -5.01 -23.93
C ILE A 261 -0.57 -6.13 -24.73
N LYS A 262 -1.75 -5.84 -25.26
CA LYS A 262 -2.53 -6.78 -26.09
C LYS A 262 -2.25 -6.61 -27.59
N ASP A 263 -1.71 -5.48 -27.98
CA ASP A 263 -1.52 -5.10 -29.38
C ASP A 263 -0.07 -5.29 -29.84
N SER A 264 0.08 -5.92 -31.01
CA SER A 264 1.39 -6.28 -31.55
C SER A 264 2.21 -5.08 -32.03
N GLU A 265 1.56 -3.97 -32.39
CA GLU A 265 2.26 -2.77 -32.87
C GLU A 265 2.95 -2.05 -31.69
N THR A 266 2.25 -1.90 -30.56
CA THR A 266 2.82 -1.34 -29.34
C THR A 266 3.97 -2.19 -28.83
N THR A 267 3.84 -3.54 -28.87
CA THR A 267 4.94 -4.44 -28.52
C THR A 267 6.18 -4.21 -29.39
N LYS A 268 6.00 -4.11 -30.72
CA LYS A 268 7.11 -3.83 -31.66
C LYS A 268 7.74 -2.46 -31.39
N ASN A 269 6.93 -1.44 -31.10
CA ASN A 269 7.40 -0.09 -30.78
C ASN A 269 8.21 -0.08 -29.48
N LEU A 270 7.79 -0.80 -28.45
CA LEU A 270 8.52 -0.93 -27.18
C LEU A 270 9.87 -1.61 -27.39
N ILE A 271 9.91 -2.70 -28.18
CA ILE A 271 11.15 -3.43 -28.48
C ILE A 271 12.10 -2.54 -29.27
N ARG A 272 11.61 -1.83 -30.28
CA ARG A 272 12.41 -0.96 -31.16
C ARG A 272 12.99 0.24 -30.41
N ASN A 273 12.28 0.79 -29.44
CA ASN A 273 12.66 1.97 -28.65
C ASN A 273 13.02 1.60 -27.20
N GLY A 274 13.74 0.50 -27.01
CA GLY A 274 14.06 -0.02 -25.69
C GLY A 274 14.85 0.94 -24.79
N GLU A 275 15.73 1.77 -25.35
CA GLU A 275 16.46 2.81 -24.60
C GLU A 275 15.50 3.85 -24.03
N ASN A 276 14.57 4.35 -24.83
CA ASN A 276 13.55 5.29 -24.37
C ASN A 276 12.64 4.69 -23.29
N PHE A 277 12.30 3.40 -23.41
CA PHE A 277 11.60 2.66 -22.37
C PHE A 277 12.42 2.58 -21.07
N SER A 278 13.73 2.32 -21.17
CA SER A 278 14.60 2.25 -19.99
C SER A 278 14.58 3.55 -19.19
N VAL A 279 14.61 4.68 -19.88
CA VAL A 279 14.50 6.00 -19.20
C VAL A 279 13.15 6.16 -18.48
N LEU A 280 12.03 5.72 -19.07
CA LEU A 280 10.73 5.72 -18.39
C LEU A 280 10.71 4.77 -17.19
N ALA A 281 11.36 3.60 -17.29
CA ALA A 281 11.46 2.66 -16.19
C ALA A 281 12.22 3.26 -14.99
N TYR A 282 13.36 3.92 -15.25
CA TYR A 282 14.10 4.64 -14.20
C TYR A 282 13.30 5.84 -13.65
N ALA A 283 12.63 6.60 -14.51
CA ALA A 283 11.77 7.71 -14.09
C ALA A 283 10.66 7.29 -13.12
N ALA A 284 10.13 6.08 -13.29
CA ALA A 284 9.12 5.54 -12.39
C ALA A 284 9.66 5.21 -10.98
N SER A 285 10.98 5.24 -10.78
CA SER A 285 11.65 5.03 -9.47
C SER A 285 11.18 3.77 -8.73
N GLY A 286 10.99 2.66 -9.47
CA GLY A 286 10.52 1.39 -8.94
C GLY A 286 9.03 1.31 -8.67
N ASN A 287 8.24 2.30 -9.04
CA ASN A 287 6.79 2.33 -8.85
C ASN A 287 6.04 1.83 -10.10
N PRO A 288 5.39 0.64 -10.06
CA PRO A 288 4.68 0.08 -11.20
C PRO A 288 3.57 0.98 -11.75
N ARG A 289 2.83 1.66 -10.87
CA ARG A 289 1.74 2.57 -11.28
C ARG A 289 2.27 3.77 -12.06
N LEU A 290 3.38 4.36 -11.60
CA LEU A 290 4.01 5.46 -12.33
C LEU A 290 4.54 4.99 -13.68
N LEU A 291 5.12 3.79 -13.75
CA LEU A 291 5.58 3.20 -15.00
C LEU A 291 4.42 3.01 -16.00
N LEU A 292 3.34 2.33 -15.59
CA LEU A 292 2.20 2.07 -16.47
C LEU A 292 1.57 3.36 -17.00
N ARG A 293 1.40 4.38 -16.13
CA ARG A 293 0.93 5.71 -16.55
C ARG A 293 1.87 6.40 -17.54
N SER A 294 3.19 6.33 -17.29
CA SER A 294 4.19 6.91 -18.18
C SER A 294 4.17 6.23 -19.56
N VAL A 295 4.04 4.91 -19.56
CA VAL A 295 3.96 4.10 -20.79
C VAL A 295 2.68 4.39 -21.58
N GLU A 296 1.55 4.47 -20.89
CA GLU A 296 0.25 4.83 -21.50
C GLU A 296 0.34 6.17 -22.22
N LYS A 297 0.93 7.19 -21.58
CA LYS A 297 1.12 8.52 -22.14
C LYS A 297 2.15 8.56 -23.27
N ALA A 298 3.22 7.77 -23.15
CA ALA A 298 4.25 7.69 -24.19
C ALA A 298 3.74 7.01 -25.47
N GLY A 299 2.79 6.09 -25.37
CA GLY A 299 2.13 5.41 -26.49
C GLY A 299 3.08 4.65 -27.42
N ASN A 300 3.80 5.32 -28.28
CA ASN A 300 4.67 4.73 -29.28
C ASN A 300 6.16 4.66 -28.92
N PHE A 301 6.54 5.09 -27.73
CA PHE A 301 7.92 5.14 -27.18
C PHE A 301 8.94 5.93 -28.02
N LYS A 302 8.50 6.73 -29.00
CA LYS A 302 9.40 7.61 -29.73
C LYS A 302 9.91 8.73 -28.84
N THR A 303 11.09 9.24 -29.14
CA THR A 303 11.76 10.33 -28.39
C THR A 303 10.80 11.48 -28.04
N ASN A 304 10.06 12.02 -29.03
CA ASN A 304 9.16 13.13 -28.80
C ASN A 304 8.01 12.78 -27.82
N SER A 305 7.47 11.57 -27.90
CA SER A 305 6.41 11.11 -27.01
C SER A 305 6.92 10.93 -25.58
N VAL A 306 8.11 10.37 -25.40
CA VAL A 306 8.74 10.22 -24.08
C VAL A 306 9.11 11.57 -23.48
N MET A 307 9.61 12.50 -24.30
CA MET A 307 9.86 13.89 -23.88
C MET A 307 8.59 14.63 -23.46
N ALA A 308 7.45 14.34 -24.09
CA ALA A 308 6.15 14.87 -23.66
C ALA A 308 5.75 14.34 -22.27
N VAL A 309 6.00 13.05 -21.97
CA VAL A 309 5.75 12.49 -20.63
C VAL A 309 6.51 13.25 -19.54
N PHE A 310 7.77 13.60 -19.77
CA PHE A 310 8.52 14.39 -18.79
C PHE A 310 7.94 15.79 -18.58
N ARG A 311 7.54 16.47 -19.66
CA ARG A 311 6.98 17.82 -19.58
C ARG A 311 5.59 17.88 -18.96
N GLU A 312 4.72 16.91 -19.31
CA GLU A 312 3.31 16.94 -18.92
C GLU A 312 3.05 16.15 -17.63
N PHE A 313 3.56 14.93 -17.53
CA PHE A 313 3.27 14.08 -16.40
C PHE A 313 4.18 14.36 -15.18
N TYR A 314 5.52 14.28 -15.35
CA TYR A 314 6.43 14.44 -14.22
C TYR A 314 6.65 15.89 -13.79
N ARG A 315 6.41 16.85 -14.65
CA ARG A 315 6.56 18.27 -14.34
C ARG A 315 5.27 18.93 -13.87
N GLU A 316 4.11 18.44 -14.31
CA GLU A 316 2.82 19.08 -14.03
C GLU A 316 1.83 18.16 -13.32
N GLU A 317 1.46 17.01 -13.90
CA GLU A 317 0.37 16.18 -13.37
C GLU A 317 0.68 15.56 -12.00
N ILE A 318 1.91 15.08 -11.78
CA ILE A 318 2.30 14.49 -10.51
C ILE A 318 2.15 15.49 -9.34
N TRP A 319 2.42 16.75 -9.62
CA TRP A 319 2.28 17.83 -8.64
C TRP A 319 0.82 18.30 -8.49
N SER A 320 0.03 18.22 -9.56
CA SER A 320 -1.42 18.45 -9.46
C SER A 320 -2.08 17.39 -8.58
N GLU A 321 -1.70 16.12 -8.72
CA GLU A 321 -2.16 15.05 -7.82
C GLU A 321 -1.75 15.31 -6.35
N GLN A 322 -0.55 15.82 -6.11
CA GLN A 322 -0.09 16.24 -4.78
C GLN A 322 -0.96 17.37 -4.22
N SER A 323 -1.28 18.38 -5.02
CA SER A 323 -2.12 19.52 -4.59
C SER A 323 -3.57 19.10 -4.32
N LEU A 324 -4.14 18.13 -5.06
CA LEU A 324 -5.46 17.57 -4.79
C LEU A 324 -5.57 16.91 -3.41
N LEU A 325 -4.45 16.47 -2.83
CA LEU A 325 -4.44 16.00 -1.45
C LEU A 325 -4.73 17.12 -0.45
N ALA A 326 -4.31 18.36 -0.73
CA ALA A 326 -4.60 19.50 0.12
C ALA A 326 -6.12 19.80 0.18
N GLU A 327 -6.80 19.66 -0.94
CA GLU A 327 -8.28 19.80 -1.00
C GLU A 327 -8.97 18.67 -0.22
N LYS A 328 -8.46 17.45 -0.34
CA LYS A 328 -9.02 16.28 0.34
C LYS A 328 -8.75 16.27 1.85
N TYR A 329 -7.61 16.82 2.28
CA TYR A 329 -7.17 16.87 3.67
C TYR A 329 -6.79 18.30 4.07
N PRO A 330 -7.77 19.20 4.24
CA PRO A 330 -7.53 20.63 4.49
C PRO A 330 -6.65 20.92 5.71
N SER A 331 -6.71 20.07 6.75
CA SER A 331 -5.86 20.18 7.94
C SER A 331 -4.35 20.01 7.65
N ASN A 332 -4.00 19.43 6.50
CA ASN A 332 -2.62 19.20 6.09
C ASN A 332 -2.20 20.06 4.88
N SER A 333 -3.06 20.97 4.41
CA SER A 333 -2.84 21.76 3.19
C SER A 333 -1.51 22.53 3.22
N GLU A 334 -1.22 23.23 4.33
CA GLU A 334 0.03 23.98 4.50
C GLU A 334 1.28 23.10 4.35
N PHE A 335 1.27 21.89 4.89
CA PHE A 335 2.40 20.96 4.78
C PHE A 335 2.55 20.43 3.34
N ILE A 336 1.42 20.17 2.66
CA ILE A 336 1.40 19.69 1.28
C ILE A 336 1.97 20.75 0.34
N ASP A 337 1.48 21.99 0.43
CA ASP A 337 1.89 23.11 -0.41
C ASP A 337 3.34 23.52 -0.15
N TRP A 338 3.72 23.59 1.13
CA TRP A 338 5.11 23.86 1.50
C TRP A 338 6.05 22.77 0.99
N GLY A 339 5.68 21.49 1.15
CA GLY A 339 6.47 20.36 0.69
C GLY A 339 6.68 20.36 -0.82
N ARG A 340 5.63 20.64 -1.60
CA ARG A 340 5.72 20.82 -3.05
C ARG A 340 6.70 21.94 -3.39
N THR A 341 6.49 23.13 -2.84
CA THR A 341 7.35 24.30 -3.09
C THR A 341 8.81 24.00 -2.75
N PHE A 342 9.07 23.38 -1.61
CA PHE A 342 10.43 23.02 -1.17
C PHE A 342 11.12 22.07 -2.15
N ILE A 343 10.44 21.02 -2.60
CA ILE A 343 11.06 20.07 -3.55
C ILE A 343 11.24 20.74 -4.93
N GLU A 344 10.24 21.41 -5.46
CA GLU A 344 10.30 22.00 -6.81
C GLU A 344 11.31 23.15 -6.92
N THR A 345 11.39 24.01 -5.90
CA THR A 345 12.18 25.25 -5.99
C THR A 345 13.55 25.17 -5.33
N VAL A 346 13.76 24.23 -4.42
CA VAL A 346 15.03 24.10 -3.69
C VAL A 346 15.72 22.77 -3.98
N VAL A 347 15.08 21.63 -3.65
CA VAL A 347 15.76 20.34 -3.65
C VAL A 347 16.13 19.89 -5.08
N LEU A 348 15.17 19.88 -5.99
CA LEU A 348 15.39 19.43 -7.37
C LEU A 348 16.42 20.31 -8.11
N PRO A 349 16.35 21.67 -8.07
CA PRO A 349 17.36 22.53 -8.69
C PRO A 349 18.76 22.33 -8.10
N GLU A 350 18.88 22.20 -6.78
CA GLU A 350 20.18 21.99 -6.13
C GLU A 350 20.79 20.60 -6.46
N ILE A 351 19.98 19.54 -6.53
CA ILE A 351 20.43 18.23 -7.01
C ILE A 351 20.91 18.32 -8.44
N LYS A 352 20.14 18.98 -9.33
CA LYS A 352 20.52 19.19 -10.72
C LYS A 352 21.85 19.92 -10.84
N ASN A 353 22.00 21.08 -10.20
CA ASN A 353 23.24 21.85 -10.21
C ASN A 353 24.45 21.05 -9.70
N LYS A 354 24.23 20.23 -8.68
CA LYS A 354 25.26 19.32 -8.15
C LYS A 354 25.65 18.25 -9.17
N ASN A 355 24.66 17.68 -9.87
CA ASN A 355 24.89 16.65 -10.87
C ASN A 355 25.59 17.22 -12.10
N ASP A 356 25.22 18.41 -12.58
CA ASP A 356 25.88 19.08 -13.70
C ASP A 356 27.40 19.24 -13.40
N ARG A 357 27.74 19.74 -12.18
CA ARG A 357 29.14 19.85 -11.74
C ARG A 357 29.84 18.50 -11.58
N ALA A 358 29.11 17.47 -11.14
CA ALA A 358 29.66 16.12 -10.98
C ALA A 358 30.02 15.51 -12.35
N LEU A 359 29.14 15.65 -13.34
CA LEU A 359 29.34 15.17 -14.71
C LEU A 359 30.52 15.87 -15.39
N GLU A 360 30.66 17.20 -15.23
CA GLU A 360 31.81 17.96 -15.73
C GLU A 360 33.13 17.44 -15.18
N ASN A 361 33.12 16.85 -13.99
CA ASN A 361 34.31 16.28 -13.30
C ASN A 361 34.38 14.75 -13.41
N ASN A 362 33.62 14.11 -14.30
CA ASN A 362 33.50 12.65 -14.45
C ASN A 362 33.15 11.92 -13.13
N LYS A 363 32.35 12.53 -12.28
CA LYS A 363 31.85 11.94 -11.04
C LYS A 363 30.41 11.46 -11.22
N ALA A 364 30.00 10.48 -10.41
CA ALA A 364 28.64 9.96 -10.41
C ALA A 364 27.60 11.02 -9.97
N SER A 365 26.47 11.03 -10.64
CA SER A 365 25.29 11.79 -10.27
C SER A 365 24.62 11.23 -8.99
N SER A 366 23.71 11.99 -8.41
CA SER A 366 23.01 11.63 -7.17
C SER A 366 21.58 12.12 -7.19
N ALA A 367 20.66 11.33 -6.66
CA ALA A 367 19.27 11.71 -6.44
C ALA A 367 18.94 11.99 -4.95
N TYR A 368 19.98 12.15 -4.13
CA TYR A 368 19.83 12.21 -2.68
C TYR A 368 19.97 13.63 -2.15
N PHE A 369 19.14 13.94 -1.14
CA PHE A 369 19.29 15.08 -0.24
C PHE A 369 19.24 14.62 1.22
N TRP A 370 19.73 15.47 2.12
CA TRP A 370 19.85 15.17 3.53
C TRP A 370 19.15 16.25 4.36
N ILE A 371 18.41 15.82 5.38
CA ILE A 371 17.70 16.71 6.29
C ILE A 371 18.14 16.45 7.73
N HIS A 372 18.50 17.51 8.44
CA HIS A 372 18.93 17.43 9.83
C HIS A 372 17.83 16.87 10.73
N ARG A 373 18.20 16.03 11.73
CA ARG A 373 17.27 15.41 12.67
C ARG A 373 16.40 16.42 13.45
N ASN A 374 16.98 17.56 13.79
CA ASN A 374 16.31 18.63 14.55
C ASN A 374 15.64 19.67 13.66
N SER A 375 15.34 19.36 12.39
CA SER A 375 14.55 20.23 11.53
C SER A 375 13.17 20.50 12.14
N PRO A 376 12.58 21.68 11.89
CA PRO A 376 11.24 22.02 12.35
C PRO A 376 10.20 20.96 12.02
N GLN A 377 9.18 20.83 12.87
CA GLN A 377 8.13 19.81 12.69
C GLN A 377 7.40 19.96 11.35
N VAL A 378 7.18 21.21 10.88
CA VAL A 378 6.57 21.50 9.57
C VAL A 378 7.31 20.78 8.44
N ILE A 379 8.64 20.82 8.44
CA ILE A 379 9.47 20.15 7.44
C ILE A 379 9.27 18.64 7.53
N LYS A 380 9.28 18.08 8.73
CA LYS A 380 9.10 16.64 8.94
C LYS A 380 7.73 16.16 8.45
N GLU A 381 6.66 16.88 8.76
CA GLU A 381 5.31 16.52 8.30
C GLU A 381 5.18 16.63 6.77
N ALA A 382 5.73 17.66 6.16
CA ALA A 382 5.75 17.80 4.72
C ALA A 382 6.49 16.64 4.03
N LEU A 383 7.67 16.26 4.55
CA LEU A 383 8.42 15.12 4.03
C LEU A 383 7.67 13.79 4.20
N ARG A 384 6.96 13.58 5.31
CA ARG A 384 6.11 12.39 5.53
C ARG A 384 5.02 12.26 4.47
N ILE A 385 4.38 13.36 4.10
CA ILE A 385 3.33 13.36 3.05
C ILE A 385 3.96 13.09 1.67
N LEU A 386 5.12 13.64 1.38
CA LEU A 386 5.84 13.39 0.13
C LEU A 386 6.32 11.93 0.00
N GLU A 387 6.66 11.27 1.12
CA GLU A 387 6.94 9.83 1.12
C GLU A 387 5.68 8.99 0.82
N TYR A 388 4.54 9.37 1.37
CA TYR A 388 3.26 8.71 1.10
C TYR A 388 2.93 8.71 -0.39
N THR A 389 3.13 9.83 -1.07
CA THR A 389 2.87 9.97 -2.51
C THR A 389 3.95 9.34 -3.39
N GLY A 390 5.14 9.10 -2.84
CA GLY A 390 6.29 8.53 -3.56
C GLY A 390 7.08 9.56 -4.37
N ILE A 391 6.90 10.85 -4.08
CA ILE A 391 7.72 11.93 -4.65
C ILE A 391 9.13 11.87 -4.06
N ILE A 392 9.24 11.50 -2.80
CA ILE A 392 10.51 11.18 -2.15
C ILE A 392 10.43 9.80 -1.50
N LYS A 393 11.60 9.25 -1.17
CA LYS A 393 11.75 7.99 -0.44
C LYS A 393 12.81 8.15 0.65
N LEU A 394 12.47 7.78 1.88
CA LEU A 394 13.45 7.69 2.96
C LEU A 394 14.43 6.54 2.69
N GLN A 395 15.70 6.85 2.50
CA GLN A 395 16.74 5.87 2.20
C GLN A 395 17.46 5.38 3.46
N ALA A 396 17.72 6.30 4.39
CA ALA A 396 18.38 5.93 5.64
C ALA A 396 18.13 6.99 6.71
N THR A 397 18.05 6.54 7.95
CA THR A 397 17.86 7.37 9.15
C THR A 397 19.15 7.43 9.98
N GLY A 398 19.32 8.50 10.73
CA GLY A 398 20.42 8.61 11.69
C GLY A 398 21.81 8.67 11.06
N ILE A 399 21.92 9.10 9.81
CA ILE A 399 23.22 9.20 9.10
C ILE A 399 23.94 10.45 9.56
N LYS A 400 25.26 10.31 9.80
CA LYS A 400 26.14 11.44 10.05
C LYS A 400 26.49 12.18 8.76
N ALA A 401 26.27 13.49 8.73
CA ALA A 401 26.80 14.37 7.69
C ALA A 401 28.28 14.67 7.94
N THR A 402 28.91 15.40 7.01
CA THR A 402 30.34 15.77 7.06
C THR A 402 30.75 16.44 8.37
N ASN A 403 29.86 17.22 8.98
CA ASN A 403 30.08 17.92 10.24
C ASN A 403 29.66 17.13 11.49
N SER A 404 29.53 15.81 11.40
CA SER A 404 29.06 14.92 12.48
C SER A 404 27.61 15.15 12.91
N GLU A 405 26.88 16.01 12.24
CA GLU A 405 25.44 16.22 12.46
C GLU A 405 24.64 14.98 12.02
N ILE A 406 23.58 14.65 12.76
CA ILE A 406 22.76 13.47 12.49
C ILE A 406 21.47 13.90 11.77
N GLY A 407 21.12 13.18 10.72
CA GLY A 407 19.91 13.43 9.96
C GLY A 407 19.46 12.23 9.14
N ASN A 408 18.51 12.47 8.26
CA ASN A 408 17.93 11.47 7.40
C ASN A 408 18.25 11.77 5.94
N ARG A 409 18.54 10.71 5.17
CA ARG A 409 18.77 10.80 3.74
C ARG A 409 17.54 10.36 2.98
N TYR A 410 17.11 11.22 2.08
CA TYR A 410 15.99 11.01 1.18
C TYR A 410 16.47 10.93 -0.27
N GLU A 411 15.74 10.18 -1.09
CA GLU A 411 15.89 10.10 -2.53
C GLU A 411 14.68 10.77 -3.19
N VAL A 412 14.91 11.61 -4.19
CA VAL A 412 13.82 12.17 -5.00
C VAL A 412 13.42 11.21 -6.11
N ASN A 413 12.15 11.28 -6.54
CA ASN A 413 11.69 10.53 -7.71
C ASN A 413 12.50 10.98 -8.95
N LEU A 414 13.11 10.02 -9.65
CA LEU A 414 13.97 10.30 -10.80
C LEU A 414 13.21 10.95 -11.95
N GLY A 415 11.95 10.62 -12.14
CA GLY A 415 11.12 11.27 -13.17
C GLY A 415 10.97 12.77 -12.96
N CYS A 416 10.80 13.21 -11.70
CA CYS A 416 10.76 14.62 -11.36
C CYS A 416 12.13 15.31 -11.60
N LEU A 417 13.23 14.60 -11.35
CA LEU A 417 14.57 15.13 -11.63
C LEU A 417 14.83 15.21 -13.12
N PHE A 418 14.53 14.15 -13.90
CA PHE A 418 14.67 14.14 -15.36
C PHE A 418 13.80 15.18 -16.04
N ALA A 419 12.67 15.55 -15.48
CA ALA A 419 11.80 16.61 -16.01
C ALA A 419 12.45 17.99 -16.01
N LEU A 420 13.53 18.20 -15.24
CA LEU A 420 14.33 19.43 -15.25
C LEU A 420 15.41 19.43 -16.35
N GLU A 421 15.69 18.28 -16.96
CA GLU A 421 16.71 18.16 -18.00
C GLU A 421 16.19 18.62 -19.35
N ASN A 422 17.06 19.29 -20.13
CA ASN A 422 16.73 19.68 -21.50
C ASN A 422 16.64 18.47 -22.45
N ALA A 423 17.38 17.41 -22.14
CA ALA A 423 17.45 16.18 -22.90
C ALA A 423 17.50 14.94 -21.98
N PRO A 424 16.38 14.61 -21.29
CA PRO A 424 16.31 13.50 -20.33
C PRO A 424 16.75 12.14 -20.88
N LEU A 425 16.67 11.94 -22.19
CA LEU A 425 17.10 10.69 -22.86
C LEU A 425 18.61 10.59 -23.07
N LYS A 426 19.38 11.63 -22.72
CA LYS A 426 20.85 11.68 -22.86
C LYS A 426 21.56 11.87 -21.51
N SER A 427 20.79 11.98 -20.43
CA SER A 427 21.30 12.25 -19.08
C SER A 427 21.76 10.97 -18.37
#